data_f1df8b2e7109ff9ae182abbc26c54aa0
#
_entry.id   f1df8b2e7109ff9ae182abbc26c54aa0
#
_cell.length_a   1.000
_cell.length_b   1.000
_cell.length_c   1.000
_cell.angle_alpha   90.00
_cell.angle_beta   90.00
_cell.angle_gamma   90.00
#
_symmetry.space_group_name_H-M   'P 1'
#
loop_
_entity.id
_entity.type
_entity.pdbx_description
1 polymer ?
#
loop_
_entity_poly.entity_id
_entity_poly.type
_entity_poly.pdbx_seq_one_letter_code
_entity_poly.pdbx_strand_id
1 'polypeptide(L)'
;MELLSLENASRHYGKKSQITALDDFSVRIEEGEMLALMGKSGSGKSTVLNIISGIDESDSGTYCFGGEDISRKKGDAMTMFRRKNIGIVMQHFALVDDMDCFENIALPLRLARVNKKEISRRVNEVAQKLDITSKLKKLPKELSGGEAQRVAIARAIISEPKLILADEPTGALDEENSARIMDIFKQLNESGITLLIVTHDPGVAAKCKRTIWIKDGRNAGMEE
;
A
#
# COMPACT_ATOMS: atom_id res chain seq x y z
N MET A 1 -5.33 -5.62 -18.35
CA MET A 1 -6.37 -6.50 -17.75
C MET A 1 -6.74 -5.91 -16.41
N GLU A 2 -8.05 -5.98 -16.00
CA GLU A 2 -8.45 -5.47 -14.68
C GLU A 2 -7.86 -6.33 -13.57
N LEU A 3 -7.09 -5.71 -12.66
CA LEU A 3 -6.56 -6.37 -11.48
C LEU A 3 -7.55 -6.31 -10.32
N LEU A 4 -8.18 -5.13 -10.14
CA LEU A 4 -9.05 -4.84 -9.01
C LEU A 4 -10.25 -4.02 -9.45
N SER A 5 -11.45 -4.39 -8.97
CA SER A 5 -12.60 -3.51 -8.95
C SER A 5 -13.23 -3.49 -7.56
N LEU A 6 -13.47 -2.28 -7.06
CA LEU A 6 -14.31 -2.01 -5.89
C LEU A 6 -15.49 -1.20 -6.42
N GLU A 7 -16.72 -1.71 -6.30
CA GLU A 7 -17.91 -1.11 -6.91
C GLU A 7 -18.98 -0.83 -5.86
N ASN A 8 -19.49 0.41 -5.88
CA ASN A 8 -20.57 0.90 -5.01
C ASN A 8 -20.32 0.61 -3.52
N ALA A 9 -19.05 0.76 -3.10
CA ALA A 9 -18.65 0.48 -1.73
C ALA A 9 -19.13 1.57 -0.78
N SER A 10 -19.81 1.17 0.29
CA SER A 10 -20.19 2.06 1.38
C SER A 10 -19.64 1.54 2.70
N ARG A 11 -19.26 2.46 3.59
CA ARG A 11 -18.75 2.12 4.92
C ARG A 11 -19.15 3.16 5.95
N HIS A 12 -19.74 2.68 7.04
CA HIS A 12 -20.19 3.49 8.17
C HIS A 12 -19.50 3.05 9.46
N TYR A 13 -19.05 4.01 10.26
CA TYR A 13 -18.47 3.75 11.58
C TYR A 13 -19.35 4.31 12.69
N GLY A 14 -19.33 3.64 13.83
CA GLY A 14 -20.02 4.08 15.05
C GLY A 14 -21.44 3.48 15.20
N LYS A 15 -21.77 3.13 16.45
CA LYS A 15 -23.10 2.54 16.81
C LYS A 15 -24.17 3.59 17.11
N LYS A 16 -23.79 4.74 17.66
CA LYS A 16 -24.72 5.81 18.12
C LYS A 16 -24.66 7.08 17.28
N SER A 17 -23.50 7.39 16.68
CA SER A 17 -23.31 8.49 15.75
C SER A 17 -22.63 7.89 14.54
N GLN A 18 -23.40 7.62 13.49
CA GLN A 18 -22.86 7.05 12.27
C GLN A 18 -22.05 8.11 11.52
N ILE A 19 -20.77 7.77 11.28
CA ILE A 19 -19.89 8.52 10.38
C ILE A 19 -19.84 7.75 9.07
N THR A 20 -20.34 8.32 8.00
CA THR A 20 -20.22 7.77 6.65
C THR A 20 -18.81 8.03 6.15
N ALA A 21 -18.00 7.00 6.07
CA ALA A 21 -16.63 7.10 5.60
C ALA A 21 -16.51 6.85 4.09
N LEU A 22 -17.36 5.96 3.56
CA LEU A 22 -17.56 5.78 2.13
C LEU A 22 -19.06 5.73 1.83
N ASP A 23 -19.45 6.28 0.69
CA ASP A 23 -20.81 6.38 0.22
C ASP A 23 -20.83 6.21 -1.31
N ASP A 24 -21.13 5.00 -1.76
CA ASP A 24 -21.21 4.65 -3.18
C ASP A 24 -19.89 4.89 -3.96
N PHE A 25 -18.73 4.61 -3.30
CA PHE A 25 -17.42 4.80 -3.91
C PHE A 25 -17.07 3.62 -4.84
N SER A 26 -16.53 3.96 -6.01
CA SER A 26 -16.09 2.94 -6.98
C SER A 26 -14.70 3.25 -7.52
N VAL A 27 -13.87 2.20 -7.70
CA VAL A 27 -12.57 2.29 -8.36
C VAL A 27 -12.25 1.00 -9.09
N ARG A 28 -11.70 1.12 -10.29
CA ARG A 28 -11.12 0.02 -11.06
C ARG A 28 -9.66 0.31 -11.32
N ILE A 29 -8.81 -0.69 -11.15
CA ILE A 29 -7.35 -0.60 -11.34
C ILE A 29 -6.91 -1.70 -12.28
N GLU A 30 -6.16 -1.34 -13.32
CA GLU A 30 -5.61 -2.31 -14.26
C GLU A 30 -4.26 -2.87 -13.80
N GLU A 31 -3.91 -4.06 -14.26
CA GLU A 31 -2.59 -4.64 -14.01
C GLU A 31 -1.49 -3.72 -14.55
N GLY A 32 -0.46 -3.47 -13.74
CA GLY A 32 0.64 -2.57 -14.07
C GLY A 32 0.24 -1.07 -14.10
N GLU A 33 -0.93 -0.71 -13.58
CA GLU A 33 -1.31 0.69 -13.42
C GLU A 33 -0.67 1.29 -12.17
N MET A 34 -0.24 2.55 -12.27
CA MET A 34 0.13 3.39 -11.13
C MET A 34 -0.93 4.47 -10.99
N LEU A 35 -1.83 4.32 -10.00
CA LEU A 35 -2.99 5.15 -9.74
C LEU A 35 -2.79 6.01 -8.50
N ALA A 36 -3.12 7.30 -8.56
CA ALA A 36 -3.23 8.17 -7.40
C ALA A 36 -4.67 8.28 -6.91
N LEU A 37 -4.89 8.18 -5.61
CA LEU A 37 -6.14 8.53 -4.93
C LEU A 37 -5.93 9.81 -4.13
N MET A 38 -6.54 10.90 -4.56
CA MET A 38 -6.43 12.21 -3.95
C MET A 38 -7.71 12.63 -3.24
N GLY A 39 -7.56 13.50 -2.24
CA GLY A 39 -8.69 14.10 -1.51
C GLY A 39 -8.22 14.72 -0.20
N LYS A 40 -9.05 15.57 0.40
CA LYS A 40 -8.76 16.24 1.67
C LYS A 40 -8.65 15.24 2.83
N SER A 41 -8.07 15.64 3.95
CA SER A 41 -8.09 14.84 5.18
C SER A 41 -9.53 14.51 5.57
N GLY A 42 -9.78 13.26 5.97
CA GLY A 42 -11.14 12.79 6.34
C GLY A 42 -12.07 12.45 5.15
N SER A 43 -11.61 12.55 3.90
CA SER A 43 -12.47 12.26 2.73
C SER A 43 -12.78 10.77 2.49
N GLY A 44 -12.14 9.84 3.22
CA GLY A 44 -12.36 8.39 3.07
C GLY A 44 -11.18 7.61 2.46
N LYS A 45 -10.06 8.26 2.10
CA LYS A 45 -8.90 7.60 1.47
C LYS A 45 -8.37 6.39 2.22
N SER A 46 -8.12 6.55 3.52
CA SER A 46 -7.61 5.43 4.37
C SER A 46 -8.64 4.32 4.51
N THR A 47 -9.95 4.63 4.45
CA THR A 47 -11.00 3.62 4.42
C THR A 47 -10.95 2.80 3.12
N VAL A 48 -10.75 3.45 1.97
CA VAL A 48 -10.53 2.77 0.68
C VAL A 48 -9.33 1.83 0.78
N LEU A 49 -8.18 2.31 1.29
CA LEU A 49 -6.99 1.48 1.48
C LEU A 49 -7.25 0.28 2.40
N ASN A 50 -7.95 0.51 3.52
CA ASN A 50 -8.25 -0.55 4.48
C ASN A 50 -9.17 -1.62 3.87
N ILE A 51 -10.16 -1.24 3.08
CA ILE A 51 -11.03 -2.18 2.38
C ILE A 51 -10.25 -2.96 1.33
N ILE A 52 -9.50 -2.27 0.46
CA ILE A 52 -8.71 -2.93 -0.59
C ILE A 52 -7.64 -3.84 0.01
N SER A 53 -7.02 -3.45 1.12
CA SER A 53 -6.06 -4.31 1.82
C SER A 53 -6.72 -5.48 2.55
N GLY A 54 -8.04 -5.48 2.73
CA GLY A 54 -8.75 -6.47 3.53
C GLY A 54 -8.50 -6.36 5.04
N ILE A 55 -8.07 -5.18 5.52
CA ILE A 55 -7.98 -4.86 6.96
C ILE A 55 -9.37 -4.54 7.49
N ASP A 56 -10.20 -3.90 6.66
CA ASP A 56 -11.60 -3.60 6.96
C ASP A 56 -12.51 -4.15 5.86
N GLU A 57 -13.82 -4.19 6.14
CA GLU A 57 -14.86 -4.67 5.21
C GLU A 57 -15.76 -3.49 4.82
N SER A 58 -16.27 -3.48 3.58
CA SER A 58 -17.37 -2.59 3.20
C SER A 58 -18.69 -3.12 3.76
N ASP A 59 -19.63 -2.22 4.08
CA ASP A 59 -20.97 -2.59 4.49
C ASP A 59 -21.83 -3.01 3.29
N SER A 60 -21.52 -2.46 2.11
CA SER A 60 -22.16 -2.81 0.82
C SER A 60 -21.16 -2.65 -0.32
N GLY A 61 -21.56 -3.08 -1.51
CA GLY A 61 -20.75 -3.08 -2.72
C GLY A 61 -20.05 -4.40 -2.98
N THR A 62 -19.28 -4.46 -4.05
CA THR A 62 -18.57 -5.66 -4.49
C THR A 62 -17.09 -5.36 -4.60
N TYR A 63 -16.25 -6.27 -4.12
CA TYR A 63 -14.79 -6.20 -4.28
C TYR A 63 -14.28 -7.42 -5.03
N CYS A 64 -13.79 -7.21 -6.25
CA CYS A 64 -13.14 -8.25 -7.06
C CYS A 64 -11.64 -8.00 -7.17
N PHE A 65 -10.85 -9.09 -7.18
CA PHE A 65 -9.40 -9.03 -7.39
C PHE A 65 -8.94 -10.19 -8.28
N GLY A 66 -8.32 -9.89 -9.41
CA GLY A 66 -7.90 -10.88 -10.39
C GLY A 66 -9.06 -11.73 -10.92
N GLY A 67 -10.24 -11.13 -11.08
CA GLY A 67 -11.47 -11.79 -11.54
C GLY A 67 -12.21 -12.61 -10.47
N GLU A 68 -11.72 -12.68 -9.23
CA GLU A 68 -12.37 -13.38 -8.12
C GLU A 68 -13.08 -12.39 -7.20
N ASP A 69 -14.36 -12.63 -6.88
CA ASP A 69 -15.07 -11.88 -5.84
C ASP A 69 -14.52 -12.26 -4.46
N ILE A 70 -13.89 -11.29 -3.81
CA ILE A 70 -13.28 -11.45 -2.49
C ILE A 70 -14.07 -10.77 -1.37
N SER A 71 -15.21 -10.14 -1.67
CA SER A 71 -16.05 -9.44 -0.69
C SER A 71 -16.51 -10.37 0.45
N ARG A 72 -16.59 -11.66 0.18
CA ARG A 72 -17.05 -12.68 1.16
C ARG A 72 -15.93 -13.38 1.90
N LYS A 73 -14.65 -13.10 1.56
CA LYS A 73 -13.51 -13.70 2.27
C LYS A 73 -13.38 -13.08 3.65
N LYS A 74 -13.25 -13.93 4.67
CA LYS A 74 -13.09 -13.49 6.07
C LYS A 74 -12.01 -14.31 6.77
N GLY A 75 -11.51 -13.79 7.90
CA GLY A 75 -10.56 -14.51 8.75
C GLY A 75 -9.30 -14.97 8.01
N ASP A 76 -9.00 -16.26 8.09
CA ASP A 76 -7.79 -16.83 7.50
C ASP A 76 -7.74 -16.69 5.97
N ALA A 77 -8.90 -16.80 5.28
CA ALA A 77 -8.97 -16.66 3.83
C ALA A 77 -8.55 -15.25 3.37
N MET A 78 -9.00 -14.20 4.09
CA MET A 78 -8.59 -12.83 3.83
C MET A 78 -7.13 -12.60 4.20
N THR A 79 -6.64 -13.21 5.28
CA THR A 79 -5.24 -13.14 5.67
C THR A 79 -4.33 -13.77 4.62
N MET A 80 -4.71 -14.91 4.06
CA MET A 80 -3.97 -15.57 2.97
C MET A 80 -3.99 -14.73 1.69
N PHE A 81 -5.16 -14.17 1.35
CA PHE A 81 -5.29 -13.25 0.21
C PHE A 81 -4.33 -12.07 0.34
N ARG A 82 -4.37 -11.38 1.48
CA ARG A 82 -3.51 -10.21 1.77
C ARG A 82 -2.04 -10.55 1.64
N ARG A 83 -1.58 -11.63 2.30
CA ARG A 83 -0.18 -12.07 2.26
C ARG A 83 0.33 -12.33 0.84
N LYS A 84 -0.53 -12.86 -0.02
CA LYS A 84 -0.15 -13.26 -1.38
C LYS A 84 -0.18 -12.10 -2.37
N ASN A 85 -1.08 -11.14 -2.18
CA ASN A 85 -1.41 -10.21 -3.24
C ASN A 85 -1.10 -8.75 -2.91
N ILE A 86 -0.99 -8.38 -1.61
CA ILE A 86 -0.95 -6.98 -1.18
C ILE A 86 0.34 -6.67 -0.43
N GLY A 87 1.07 -5.65 -0.89
CA GLY A 87 2.12 -4.97 -0.12
C GLY A 87 1.59 -3.63 0.42
N ILE A 88 1.96 -3.26 1.64
CA ILE A 88 1.50 -1.99 2.24
C ILE A 88 2.70 -1.16 2.64
N VAL A 89 2.71 0.10 2.23
CA VAL A 89 3.69 1.13 2.59
C VAL A 89 2.94 2.28 3.26
N MET A 90 3.33 2.64 4.48
CA MET A 90 2.65 3.66 5.29
C MET A 90 3.52 4.91 5.47
N GLN A 91 2.90 6.05 5.72
CA GLN A 91 3.55 7.34 5.96
C GLN A 91 4.58 7.29 7.09
N HIS A 92 4.27 6.60 8.19
CA HIS A 92 5.16 6.47 9.36
C HIS A 92 5.96 5.15 9.35
N PHE A 93 6.23 4.60 8.15
CA PHE A 93 7.02 3.40 7.89
C PHE A 93 6.47 2.12 8.54
N ALA A 94 5.84 2.21 9.71
CA ALA A 94 5.30 1.10 10.51
C ALA A 94 6.30 -0.06 10.69
N LEU A 95 7.58 0.28 10.89
CA LEU A 95 8.62 -0.70 11.23
C LEU A 95 8.45 -1.14 12.68
N VAL A 96 8.84 -2.37 12.98
CA VAL A 96 8.87 -2.90 14.34
C VAL A 96 10.18 -2.44 14.99
N ASP A 97 10.09 -1.62 16.03
CA ASP A 97 11.22 -0.89 16.61
C ASP A 97 12.30 -1.82 17.23
N ASP A 98 11.88 -2.96 17.77
CA ASP A 98 12.77 -3.95 18.42
C ASP A 98 13.35 -4.98 17.42
N MET A 99 13.04 -4.86 16.14
CA MET A 99 13.57 -5.67 15.05
C MET A 99 14.54 -4.87 14.21
N ASP A 100 15.69 -5.46 13.84
CA ASP A 100 16.58 -4.84 12.87
C ASP A 100 15.94 -4.77 11.46
N CYS A 101 16.59 -4.09 10.53
CA CYS A 101 16.06 -3.94 9.17
C CYS A 101 15.91 -5.29 8.46
N PHE A 102 16.84 -6.21 8.66
CA PHE A 102 16.74 -7.55 8.09
C PHE A 102 15.47 -8.26 8.58
N GLU A 103 15.22 -8.22 9.89
CA GLU A 103 14.05 -8.86 10.49
C GLU A 103 12.73 -8.21 10.07
N ASN A 104 12.69 -6.86 9.99
CA ASN A 104 11.55 -6.13 9.46
C ASN A 104 11.22 -6.56 8.02
N ILE A 105 12.23 -6.63 7.15
CA ILE A 105 12.04 -7.05 5.76
C ILE A 105 11.64 -8.52 5.68
N ALA A 106 12.24 -9.38 6.50
CA ALA A 106 12.00 -10.83 6.51
C ALA A 106 10.61 -11.21 7.08
N LEU A 107 9.96 -10.32 7.82
CA LEU A 107 8.74 -10.63 8.59
C LEU A 107 7.62 -11.28 7.76
N PRO A 108 7.25 -10.79 6.57
CA PRO A 108 6.22 -11.43 5.74
C PRO A 108 6.57 -12.87 5.36
N LEU A 109 7.84 -13.14 5.01
CA LEU A 109 8.31 -14.48 4.64
C LEU A 109 8.39 -15.43 5.84
N ARG A 110 8.74 -14.93 7.03
CA ARG A 110 8.70 -15.70 8.27
C ARG A 110 7.26 -16.14 8.60
N LEU A 111 6.30 -15.22 8.48
CA LEU A 111 4.88 -15.52 8.67
C LEU A 111 4.33 -16.50 7.62
N ALA A 112 4.91 -16.50 6.42
CA ALA A 112 4.62 -17.48 5.37
C ALA A 112 5.38 -18.81 5.55
N ARG A 113 6.17 -18.96 6.62
CA ARG A 113 6.98 -20.17 6.94
C ARG A 113 7.99 -20.52 5.85
N VAL A 114 8.51 -19.55 5.13
CA VAL A 114 9.60 -19.72 4.17
C VAL A 114 10.88 -20.13 4.92
N ASN A 115 11.70 -21.00 4.34
CA ASN A 115 12.92 -21.47 4.98
C ASN A 115 13.97 -20.34 5.11
N LYS A 116 14.83 -20.44 6.14
CA LYS A 116 15.80 -19.39 6.50
C LYS A 116 16.79 -19.04 5.37
N LYS A 117 17.21 -20.02 4.57
CA LYS A 117 18.17 -19.80 3.47
C LYS A 117 17.53 -18.94 2.37
N GLU A 118 16.29 -19.23 2.01
CA GLU A 118 15.54 -18.48 1.02
C GLU A 118 15.20 -17.07 1.51
N ILE A 119 14.81 -16.91 2.80
CA ILE A 119 14.60 -15.59 3.42
C ILE A 119 15.87 -14.75 3.27
N SER A 120 17.04 -15.31 3.67
CA SER A 120 18.30 -14.58 3.61
C SER A 120 18.64 -14.16 2.17
N ARG A 121 18.43 -15.04 1.19
CA ARG A 121 18.65 -14.73 -0.22
C ARG A 121 17.78 -13.56 -0.67
N ARG A 122 16.45 -13.66 -0.48
CA ARG A 122 15.49 -12.62 -0.91
C ARG A 122 15.71 -11.28 -0.22
N VAL A 123 15.97 -11.28 1.10
CA VAL A 123 16.25 -10.04 1.84
C VAL A 123 17.48 -9.33 1.27
N ASN A 124 18.58 -10.05 1.00
CA ASN A 124 19.77 -9.44 0.43
C ASN A 124 19.53 -8.89 -0.99
N GLU A 125 18.80 -9.62 -1.83
CA GLU A 125 18.46 -9.17 -3.19
C GLU A 125 17.61 -7.88 -3.18
N VAL A 126 16.57 -7.83 -2.32
CA VAL A 126 15.73 -6.64 -2.19
C VAL A 126 16.51 -5.48 -1.57
N ALA A 127 17.33 -5.75 -0.55
CA ALA A 127 18.16 -4.74 0.09
C ALA A 127 19.18 -4.13 -0.88
N GLN A 128 19.74 -4.92 -1.77
CA GLN A 128 20.64 -4.44 -2.83
C GLN A 128 19.89 -3.55 -3.83
N LYS A 129 18.70 -3.96 -4.29
CA LYS A 129 17.87 -3.18 -5.22
C LYS A 129 17.48 -1.81 -4.66
N LEU A 130 17.28 -1.71 -3.34
CA LEU A 130 16.85 -0.49 -2.67
C LEU A 130 17.98 0.29 -1.97
N ASP A 131 19.24 -0.11 -2.20
CA ASP A 131 20.44 0.55 -1.61
C ASP A 131 20.36 0.65 -0.08
N ILE A 132 20.00 -0.46 0.59
CA ILE A 132 19.92 -0.55 2.06
C ILE A 132 20.71 -1.72 2.64
N THR A 133 21.57 -2.36 1.85
CA THR A 133 22.37 -3.53 2.29
C THR A 133 23.21 -3.22 3.54
N SER A 134 23.82 -2.05 3.62
CA SER A 134 24.62 -1.62 4.77
C SER A 134 23.79 -1.33 6.02
N LYS A 135 22.46 -1.28 5.88
CA LYS A 135 21.52 -0.94 6.97
C LYS A 135 20.87 -2.18 7.60
N LEU A 136 21.03 -3.37 7.02
CA LEU A 136 20.31 -4.58 7.42
C LEU A 136 20.42 -4.92 8.92
N LYS A 137 21.53 -4.56 9.58
CA LYS A 137 21.76 -4.82 11.02
C LYS A 137 21.38 -3.64 11.91
N LYS A 138 20.86 -2.54 11.36
CA LYS A 138 20.46 -1.37 12.12
C LYS A 138 19.02 -1.50 12.61
N LEU A 139 18.74 -0.90 13.76
CA LEU A 139 17.37 -0.71 14.25
C LEU A 139 16.70 0.48 13.55
N PRO A 140 15.37 0.53 13.47
CA PRO A 140 14.63 1.64 12.84
C PRO A 140 15.04 3.03 13.32
N LYS A 141 15.29 3.19 14.63
CA LYS A 141 15.71 4.46 15.24
C LYS A 141 17.09 4.97 14.79
N GLU A 142 17.88 4.14 14.12
CA GLU A 142 19.22 4.49 13.61
C GLU A 142 19.18 4.90 12.13
N LEU A 143 17.98 4.92 11.53
CA LEU A 143 17.78 5.24 10.11
C LEU A 143 17.35 6.68 9.91
N SER A 144 17.73 7.27 8.78
CA SER A 144 17.06 8.45 8.26
C SER A 144 15.65 8.10 7.77
N GLY A 145 14.76 9.10 7.62
CA GLY A 145 13.42 8.89 7.11
C GLY A 145 13.39 8.19 5.75
N GLY A 146 14.24 8.61 4.81
CA GLY A 146 14.35 7.96 3.50
C GLY A 146 14.87 6.53 3.56
N GLU A 147 15.80 6.21 4.49
CA GLU A 147 16.27 4.84 4.72
C GLU A 147 15.15 3.97 5.32
N ALA A 148 14.43 4.48 6.32
CA ALA A 148 13.30 3.78 6.94
C ALA A 148 12.19 3.50 5.92
N GLN A 149 11.90 4.46 5.02
CA GLN A 149 10.92 4.26 3.95
C GLN A 149 11.37 3.18 2.95
N ARG A 150 12.65 3.15 2.56
CA ARG A 150 13.17 2.08 1.71
C ARG A 150 13.10 0.71 2.38
N VAL A 151 13.32 0.62 3.70
CA VAL A 151 13.11 -0.63 4.46
C VAL A 151 11.63 -1.03 4.47
N ALA A 152 10.71 -0.07 4.64
CA ALA A 152 9.27 -0.34 4.58
C ALA A 152 8.82 -0.81 3.19
N ILE A 153 9.36 -0.21 2.12
CA ILE A 153 9.14 -0.66 0.74
C ILE A 153 9.71 -2.07 0.53
N ALA A 154 10.95 -2.34 1.00
CA ALA A 154 11.55 -3.66 0.93
C ALA A 154 10.66 -4.73 1.58
N ARG A 155 10.12 -4.45 2.76
CA ARG A 155 9.17 -5.33 3.44
C ARG A 155 7.88 -5.53 2.64
N ALA A 156 7.39 -4.49 1.99
CA ALA A 156 6.16 -4.57 1.20
C ALA A 156 6.32 -5.45 -0.05
N ILE A 157 7.49 -5.40 -0.71
CA ILE A 157 7.72 -6.11 -1.98
C ILE A 157 8.33 -7.51 -1.81
N ILE A 158 8.81 -7.90 -0.63
CA ILE A 158 9.53 -9.16 -0.40
C ILE A 158 8.70 -10.42 -0.71
N SER A 159 7.37 -10.30 -0.63
CA SER A 159 6.41 -11.37 -0.96
C SER A 159 5.97 -11.35 -2.42
N GLU A 160 6.54 -10.49 -3.25
CA GLU A 160 6.20 -10.33 -4.67
C GLU A 160 4.69 -10.07 -4.87
N PRO A 161 4.13 -9.02 -4.23
CA PRO A 161 2.70 -8.74 -4.32
C PRO A 161 2.31 -8.28 -5.72
N LYS A 162 1.03 -8.50 -6.09
CA LYS A 162 0.46 -7.95 -7.33
C LYS A 162 0.11 -6.46 -7.21
N LEU A 163 -0.22 -6.02 -6.00
CA LEU A 163 -0.63 -4.65 -5.71
C LEU A 163 0.13 -4.10 -4.51
N ILE A 164 0.70 -2.92 -4.64
CA ILE A 164 1.22 -2.13 -3.54
C ILE A 164 0.24 -1.00 -3.23
N LEU A 165 -0.15 -0.91 -1.97
CA LEU A 165 -0.93 0.19 -1.41
C LEU A 165 0.03 1.10 -0.65
N ALA A 166 0.14 2.37 -1.05
CA ALA A 166 1.02 3.33 -0.41
C ALA A 166 0.18 4.49 0.15
N ASP A 167 0.19 4.66 1.48
CA ASP A 167 -0.52 5.74 2.18
C ASP A 167 0.47 6.86 2.51
N GLU A 168 0.35 8.00 1.82
CA GLU A 168 1.21 9.19 1.97
C GLU A 168 2.72 8.84 2.01
N PRO A 169 3.23 8.08 1.02
CA PRO A 169 4.54 7.44 1.13
C PRO A 169 5.73 8.40 1.19
N THR A 170 5.50 9.68 0.90
CA THR A 170 6.51 10.74 0.92
C THR A 170 6.23 11.81 1.96
N GLY A 171 5.09 11.74 2.67
CA GLY A 171 4.61 12.82 3.55
C GLY A 171 5.48 13.11 4.78
N ALA A 172 6.42 12.21 5.14
CA ALA A 172 7.37 12.40 6.23
C ALA A 172 8.81 12.65 5.76
N LEU A 173 9.01 12.92 4.46
CA LEU A 173 10.33 13.02 3.83
C LEU A 173 10.57 14.43 3.29
N ASP A 174 11.84 14.81 3.19
CA ASP A 174 12.26 15.97 2.41
C ASP A 174 12.08 15.74 0.90
N GLU A 175 12.24 16.80 0.11
CA GLU A 175 11.99 16.78 -1.33
C GLU A 175 12.93 15.79 -2.07
N GLU A 176 14.20 15.72 -1.69
CA GLU A 176 15.18 14.83 -2.32
C GLU A 176 14.83 13.35 -2.06
N ASN A 177 14.54 13.00 -0.81
CA ASN A 177 14.13 11.65 -0.46
C ASN A 177 12.76 11.29 -1.07
N SER A 178 11.83 12.25 -1.13
CA SER A 178 10.53 12.08 -1.79
C SER A 178 10.70 11.74 -3.28
N ALA A 179 11.57 12.45 -3.98
CA ALA A 179 11.88 12.17 -5.39
C ALA A 179 12.43 10.75 -5.56
N ARG A 180 13.40 10.35 -4.72
CA ARG A 180 14.00 9.00 -4.75
C ARG A 180 12.98 7.89 -4.48
N ILE A 181 12.06 8.08 -3.53
CA ILE A 181 10.99 7.11 -3.25
C ILE A 181 10.04 6.97 -4.44
N MET A 182 9.68 8.09 -5.08
CA MET A 182 8.84 8.03 -6.28
C MET A 182 9.54 7.36 -7.46
N ASP A 183 10.85 7.51 -7.61
CA ASP A 183 11.63 6.80 -8.64
C ASP A 183 11.65 5.29 -8.36
N ILE A 184 11.74 4.87 -7.10
CA ILE A 184 11.60 3.46 -6.71
C ILE A 184 10.21 2.93 -7.10
N PHE A 185 9.13 3.64 -6.78
CA PHE A 185 7.78 3.22 -7.17
C PHE A 185 7.62 3.14 -8.69
N LYS A 186 8.19 4.07 -9.44
CA LYS A 186 8.19 4.02 -10.90
C LYS A 186 8.90 2.76 -11.42
N GLN A 187 10.09 2.44 -10.91
CA GLN A 187 10.82 1.21 -11.29
C GLN A 187 10.05 -0.06 -10.95
N LEU A 188 9.39 -0.10 -9.78
CA LEU A 188 8.53 -1.22 -9.39
C LEU A 188 7.33 -1.35 -10.35
N ASN A 189 6.73 -0.24 -10.75
CA ASN A 189 5.62 -0.24 -11.72
C ASN A 189 6.10 -0.71 -13.11
N GLU A 190 7.24 -0.22 -13.58
CA GLU A 190 7.87 -0.66 -14.85
C GLU A 190 8.21 -2.16 -14.85
N SER A 191 8.45 -2.75 -13.66
CA SER A 191 8.62 -4.19 -13.50
C SER A 191 7.31 -4.99 -13.48
N GLY A 192 6.15 -4.33 -13.63
CA GLY A 192 4.82 -4.93 -13.73
C GLY A 192 4.00 -4.92 -12.43
N ILE A 193 4.50 -4.33 -11.34
CA ILE A 193 3.75 -4.21 -10.09
C ILE A 193 2.71 -3.08 -10.23
N THR A 194 1.47 -3.36 -9.84
CA THR A 194 0.39 -2.35 -9.76
C THR A 194 0.54 -1.53 -8.48
N LEU A 195 0.28 -0.22 -8.55
CA LEU A 195 0.38 0.69 -7.40
C LEU A 195 -0.89 1.52 -7.23
N LEU A 196 -1.37 1.59 -6.00
CA LEU A 196 -2.35 2.59 -5.57
C LEU A 196 -1.67 3.49 -4.53
N ILE A 197 -1.46 4.75 -4.89
CA ILE A 197 -0.81 5.76 -4.03
C ILE A 197 -1.89 6.72 -3.53
N VAL A 198 -2.11 6.72 -2.24
CA VAL A 198 -2.92 7.75 -1.58
C VAL A 198 -2.03 8.92 -1.26
N THR A 199 -2.43 10.11 -1.69
CA THR A 199 -1.68 11.33 -1.41
C THR A 199 -2.56 12.57 -1.49
N HIS A 200 -2.13 13.64 -0.84
CA HIS A 200 -2.67 14.99 -1.02
C HIS A 200 -1.69 15.88 -1.80
N ASP A 201 -0.52 15.36 -2.17
CA ASP A 201 0.51 16.07 -2.91
C ASP A 201 0.27 15.96 -4.43
N PRO A 202 -0.04 17.08 -5.13
CA PRO A 202 -0.23 17.08 -6.57
C PRO A 202 1.04 16.65 -7.35
N GLY A 203 2.24 16.91 -6.81
CA GLY A 203 3.50 16.53 -7.43
C GLY A 203 3.69 15.01 -7.45
N VAL A 204 3.23 14.31 -6.40
CA VAL A 204 3.19 12.85 -6.36
C VAL A 204 2.14 12.30 -7.32
N ALA A 205 0.93 12.88 -7.31
CA ALA A 205 -0.16 12.46 -8.19
C ALA A 205 0.18 12.63 -9.67
N ALA A 206 0.88 13.71 -10.04
CA ALA A 206 1.32 13.97 -11.41
C ALA A 206 2.31 12.92 -11.95
N LYS A 207 2.97 12.14 -11.08
CA LYS A 207 3.84 11.02 -11.49
C LYS A 207 3.06 9.72 -11.74
N CYS A 208 1.78 9.68 -11.38
CA CYS A 208 0.90 8.53 -11.62
C CYS A 208 0.25 8.60 -13.01
N LYS A 209 -0.14 7.45 -13.55
CA LYS A 209 -0.80 7.37 -14.86
C LYS A 209 -2.19 8.00 -14.86
N ARG A 210 -2.89 7.90 -13.72
CA ARG A 210 -4.26 8.40 -13.54
C ARG A 210 -4.45 8.83 -12.08
N THR A 211 -5.33 9.81 -11.90
CA THR A 211 -5.73 10.28 -10.57
C THR A 211 -7.24 10.15 -10.40
N ILE A 212 -7.66 9.61 -9.27
CA ILE A 212 -9.05 9.59 -8.82
C ILE A 212 -9.15 10.53 -7.61
N TRP A 213 -10.23 11.30 -7.57
CA TRP A 213 -10.53 12.19 -6.46
C TRP A 213 -11.63 11.61 -5.61
N ILE A 214 -11.47 11.69 -4.29
CA ILE A 214 -12.48 11.32 -3.31
C ILE A 214 -12.81 12.52 -2.42
N LYS A 215 -14.12 12.79 -2.26
CA LYS A 215 -14.66 13.82 -1.39
C LYS A 215 -15.88 13.25 -0.66
N ASP A 216 -15.93 13.42 0.66
CA ASP A 216 -17.04 12.98 1.51
C ASP A 216 -17.45 11.52 1.26
N GLY A 217 -16.46 10.63 1.05
CA GLY A 217 -16.66 9.21 0.81
C GLY A 217 -17.09 8.83 -0.60
N ARG A 218 -17.22 9.78 -1.52
CA ARG A 218 -17.68 9.56 -2.91
C ARG A 218 -16.61 9.89 -3.94
N ASN A 219 -16.73 9.33 -5.13
CA ASN A 219 -15.93 9.78 -6.27
C ASN A 219 -16.25 11.25 -6.58
N ALA A 220 -15.23 12.06 -6.76
CA ALA A 220 -15.35 13.48 -7.12
C ALA A 220 -14.62 13.75 -8.43
N GLY A 221 -15.05 14.79 -9.17
CA GLY A 221 -14.26 15.36 -10.25
C GLY A 221 -13.04 16.11 -9.70
N MET A 222 -12.11 16.53 -10.56
CA MET A 222 -11.02 17.43 -10.15
C MET A 222 -11.63 18.65 -9.44
N GLU A 223 -11.19 18.96 -8.23
CA GLU A 223 -11.43 20.27 -7.64
C GLU A 223 -10.55 21.27 -8.42
N GLU A 224 -11.16 22.28 -9.03
CA GLU A 224 -10.51 23.44 -9.64
C GLU A 224 -9.81 24.29 -8.57
#